data_7c863e10fc2c75d1d282feb4671cbcb8
#
_entry.id   7c863e10fc2c75d1d282feb4671cbcb8
#
_cell.length_a   1.000
_cell.length_b   1.000
_cell.length_c   1.000
_cell.angle_alpha   90.00
_cell.angle_beta   90.00
_cell.angle_gamma   90.00
#
_symmetry.space_group_name_H-M   'P 1'
#
loop_
_entity.id
_entity.type
_entity.pdbx_description
1 polymer ?
#
loop_
_entity_poly.entity_id
_entity_poly.type
_entity_poly.pdbx_seq_one_letter_code
_entity_poly.pdbx_strand_id
1 'polypeptide(L)'
;HGWDTDDVNDGKKEYPTISELYSRLEYELKHTDYDGEVRGNMKSALEMRIGGLLRRDLGNVFDVSVSSLRPEELVEYPIIVEMESLGTGPSNFMTLMICTLIREVLKANPKGDDMRAVRHVIFIEEAHNLIANATGESVAGDANPKVAATNYIVKMLAEVRALREGIIIADQLPTAMAPEVLKNTGLKIV
;
A
#
# COMPACT_ATOMS: atom_id res chain seq x y z
N HIS A 1 -11.38 -2.10 -20.24
CA HIS A 1 -10.12 -2.85 -20.42
C HIS A 1 -10.32 -4.37 -20.60
N GLY A 2 -11.53 -4.88 -20.37
CA GLY A 2 -11.90 -6.29 -20.64
C GLY A 2 -11.15 -7.33 -19.81
N TRP A 3 -10.70 -6.96 -18.59
CA TRP A 3 -10.08 -7.89 -17.66
C TRP A 3 -11.13 -8.80 -17.02
N ASP A 4 -10.89 -10.10 -17.00
CA ASP A 4 -11.59 -11.10 -16.20
C ASP A 4 -10.58 -11.77 -15.26
N THR A 5 -11.06 -12.38 -14.17
CA THR A 5 -10.23 -13.03 -13.17
C THR A 5 -9.34 -14.15 -13.72
N ASP A 6 -9.78 -14.77 -14.83
CA ASP A 6 -9.07 -15.87 -15.48
C ASP A 6 -8.03 -15.43 -16.52
N ASP A 7 -7.98 -14.12 -16.83
CA ASP A 7 -7.19 -13.56 -17.94
C ASP A 7 -5.81 -13.01 -17.51
N VAL A 8 -5.28 -13.42 -16.39
CA VAL A 8 -4.09 -12.83 -15.75
C VAL A 8 -2.81 -12.84 -16.62
N ASN A 9 -2.76 -13.62 -17.69
CA ASN A 9 -1.55 -13.83 -18.51
C ASN A 9 -1.69 -13.44 -19.98
N ASP A 10 -2.71 -12.74 -20.43
CA ASP A 10 -2.91 -12.47 -21.84
C ASP A 10 -1.99 -11.41 -22.47
N GLY A 11 -1.06 -10.81 -21.73
CA GLY A 11 0.01 -9.94 -22.25
C GLY A 11 -0.41 -8.77 -23.18
N LYS A 12 -1.67 -8.71 -23.56
CA LYS A 12 -2.25 -7.75 -24.51
C LYS A 12 -3.17 -6.72 -23.88
N LYS A 13 -3.44 -6.86 -22.59
CA LYS A 13 -4.39 -5.99 -21.89
C LYS A 13 -3.68 -4.83 -21.23
N GLU A 14 -4.20 -3.65 -21.47
CA GLU A 14 -3.71 -2.44 -20.83
C GLU A 14 -4.27 -2.34 -19.42
N TYR A 15 -3.41 -2.04 -18.46
CA TYR A 15 -3.84 -1.75 -17.10
C TYR A 15 -4.53 -0.38 -17.05
N PRO A 16 -5.65 -0.26 -16.35
CA PRO A 16 -6.31 1.02 -16.18
C PRO A 16 -5.44 1.97 -15.35
N THR A 17 -5.44 3.23 -15.72
CA THR A 17 -4.82 4.30 -14.93
C THR A 17 -5.72 4.70 -13.76
N ILE A 18 -5.18 5.49 -12.81
CA ILE A 18 -5.98 6.00 -11.69
C ILE A 18 -7.04 6.99 -12.19
N SER A 19 -6.76 7.80 -13.20
CA SER A 19 -7.76 8.70 -13.79
C SER A 19 -8.89 7.96 -14.47
N GLU A 20 -8.62 6.85 -15.15
CA GLU A 20 -9.67 6.00 -15.72
C GLU A 20 -10.53 5.33 -14.64
N LEU A 21 -9.89 4.82 -13.58
CA LEU A 21 -10.61 4.31 -12.42
C LEU A 21 -11.49 5.38 -11.78
N TYR A 22 -10.96 6.58 -11.57
CA TYR A 22 -11.70 7.70 -11.00
C TYR A 22 -12.92 8.07 -11.86
N SER A 23 -12.72 8.20 -13.17
CA SER A 23 -13.79 8.50 -14.13
C SER A 23 -14.87 7.42 -14.14
N ARG A 24 -14.49 6.14 -14.03
CA ARG A 24 -15.45 5.03 -13.95
C ARG A 24 -16.24 5.07 -12.65
N LEU A 25 -15.61 5.33 -11.53
CA LEU A 25 -16.29 5.46 -10.24
C LEU A 25 -17.27 6.63 -10.21
N GLU A 26 -16.89 7.77 -10.79
CA GLU A 26 -17.84 8.92 -10.95
C GLU A 26 -19.04 8.56 -11.83
N TYR A 27 -18.80 7.81 -12.91
CA TYR A 27 -19.87 7.34 -13.78
C TYR A 27 -20.84 6.42 -13.02
N GLU A 28 -20.32 5.43 -12.28
CA GLU A 28 -21.14 4.50 -11.50
C GLU A 28 -21.96 5.24 -10.42
N LEU A 29 -21.35 6.20 -9.71
CA LEU A 29 -22.05 7.00 -8.72
C LEU A 29 -23.23 7.82 -9.31
N LYS A 30 -23.10 8.28 -10.54
CA LYS A 30 -24.18 9.01 -11.23
C LYS A 30 -25.33 8.11 -11.62
N HIS A 31 -25.06 6.82 -11.90
CA HIS A 31 -26.03 5.87 -12.43
C HIS A 31 -26.56 4.90 -11.37
N THR A 32 -26.05 4.93 -10.17
CA THR A 32 -26.55 4.14 -9.05
C THR A 32 -27.64 4.92 -8.31
N ASP A 33 -28.67 4.23 -7.88
CA ASP A 33 -29.86 4.82 -7.22
C ASP A 33 -29.59 5.08 -5.72
N TYR A 34 -28.59 5.93 -5.44
CA TYR A 34 -28.32 6.41 -4.09
C TYR A 34 -29.09 7.71 -3.81
N ASP A 35 -29.48 7.88 -2.56
CA ASP A 35 -29.98 9.18 -2.07
C ASP A 35 -28.95 10.30 -2.34
N GLY A 36 -29.44 11.50 -2.59
CA GLY A 36 -28.61 12.64 -2.97
C GLY A 36 -27.52 12.99 -1.96
N GLU A 37 -27.81 12.86 -0.66
CA GLU A 37 -26.85 13.09 0.41
C GLU A 37 -25.73 12.01 0.43
N VAL A 38 -26.13 10.75 0.34
CA VAL A 38 -25.18 9.62 0.28
C VAL A 38 -24.27 9.74 -0.94
N ARG A 39 -24.83 10.07 -2.11
CA ARG A 39 -24.09 10.31 -3.34
C ARG A 39 -23.09 11.46 -3.19
N GLY A 40 -23.49 12.57 -2.56
CA GLY A 40 -22.62 13.72 -2.29
C GLY A 40 -21.45 13.35 -1.40
N ASN A 41 -21.70 12.61 -0.32
CA ASN A 41 -20.67 12.15 0.61
C ASN A 41 -19.68 11.19 -0.07
N MET A 42 -20.16 10.24 -0.86
CA MET A 42 -19.31 9.31 -1.62
C MET A 42 -18.46 10.04 -2.65
N LYS A 43 -19.03 11.00 -3.38
CA LYS A 43 -18.28 11.82 -4.34
C LYS A 43 -17.16 12.61 -3.65
N SER A 44 -17.45 13.27 -2.54
CA SER A 44 -16.44 14.01 -1.77
C SER A 44 -15.33 13.11 -1.25
N ALA A 45 -15.66 11.90 -0.79
CA ALA A 45 -14.69 10.91 -0.35
C ALA A 45 -13.78 10.42 -1.50
N LEU A 46 -14.34 10.18 -2.69
CA LEU A 46 -13.56 9.82 -3.88
C LEU A 46 -12.62 10.95 -4.31
N GLU A 47 -13.11 12.18 -4.34
CA GLU A 47 -12.32 13.35 -4.71
C GLU A 47 -11.15 13.58 -3.74
N MET A 48 -11.36 13.41 -2.45
CA MET A 48 -10.29 13.53 -1.46
C MET A 48 -9.26 12.38 -1.55
N ARG A 49 -9.69 11.15 -1.73
CA ARG A 49 -8.82 9.96 -1.64
C ARG A 49 -8.13 9.64 -2.96
N ILE A 50 -8.90 9.53 -4.05
CA ILE A 50 -8.37 9.15 -5.37
C ILE A 50 -7.96 10.39 -6.16
N GLY A 51 -8.80 11.41 -6.21
CA GLY A 51 -8.49 12.67 -6.88
C GLY A 51 -7.25 13.37 -6.31
N GLY A 52 -6.97 13.16 -5.01
CA GLY A 52 -5.73 13.62 -4.39
C GLY A 52 -4.47 13.06 -5.02
N LEU A 53 -4.49 11.80 -5.47
CA LEU A 53 -3.37 11.12 -6.13
C LEU A 53 -3.13 11.60 -7.57
N LEU A 54 -4.12 12.24 -8.17
CA LEU A 54 -4.06 12.78 -9.54
C LEU A 54 -3.54 14.22 -9.60
N ARG A 55 -3.32 14.85 -8.45
CA ARG A 55 -2.94 16.28 -8.40
C ARG A 55 -1.44 16.47 -8.58
N ARG A 56 -1.07 17.46 -9.43
CA ARG A 56 0.31 17.92 -9.64
C ARG A 56 1.27 16.76 -9.93
N ASP A 57 2.43 16.78 -9.29
CA ASP A 57 3.51 15.81 -9.48
C ASP A 57 3.12 14.39 -9.06
N LEU A 58 2.15 14.24 -8.15
CA LEU A 58 1.62 12.93 -7.77
C LEU A 58 0.95 12.23 -8.96
N GLY A 59 0.22 12.95 -9.80
CA GLY A 59 -0.38 12.38 -11.00
C GLY A 59 0.68 11.78 -11.94
N ASN A 60 1.83 12.42 -12.06
CA ASN A 60 2.92 11.89 -12.88
C ASN A 60 3.52 10.57 -12.34
N VAL A 61 3.37 10.32 -11.04
CA VAL A 61 3.87 9.09 -10.39
C VAL A 61 2.83 7.99 -10.41
N PHE A 62 1.57 8.33 -10.10
CA PHE A 62 0.52 7.33 -9.87
C PHE A 62 -0.39 7.07 -11.07
N ASP A 63 -0.56 8.05 -11.97
CA ASP A 63 -1.50 7.95 -13.09
C ASP A 63 -0.78 7.41 -14.35
N VAL A 64 -0.24 6.23 -14.24
CA VAL A 64 0.51 5.56 -15.31
C VAL A 64 -0.08 4.17 -15.58
N SER A 65 -0.10 3.77 -16.85
CA SER A 65 -0.52 2.43 -17.27
C SER A 65 0.60 1.40 -17.17
N VAL A 66 1.85 1.86 -17.20
CA VAL A 66 3.05 1.02 -17.11
C VAL A 66 4.02 1.64 -16.13
N SER A 67 4.50 0.85 -15.19
CA SER A 67 5.54 1.28 -14.25
C SER A 67 6.90 1.36 -14.96
N SER A 68 7.66 2.41 -14.70
CA SER A 68 9.06 2.52 -15.13
C SER A 68 10.00 1.61 -14.32
N LEU A 69 9.59 1.25 -13.10
CA LEU A 69 10.31 0.35 -12.21
C LEU A 69 9.69 -1.05 -12.31
N ARG A 70 10.50 -2.04 -12.65
CA ARG A 70 10.05 -3.44 -12.63
C ARG A 70 10.00 -3.93 -11.20
N PRO A 71 8.92 -4.62 -10.79
CA PRO A 71 8.78 -5.10 -9.41
C PRO A 71 9.94 -5.97 -8.92
N GLU A 72 10.58 -6.73 -9.83
CA GLU A 72 11.74 -7.57 -9.53
C GLU A 72 12.96 -6.74 -9.09
N GLU A 73 13.12 -5.54 -9.62
CA GLU A 73 14.22 -4.64 -9.26
C GLU A 73 14.17 -4.23 -7.78
N LEU A 74 12.96 -4.17 -7.20
CA LEU A 74 12.78 -3.88 -5.77
C LEU A 74 13.43 -4.91 -4.85
N VAL A 75 13.63 -6.14 -5.31
CA VAL A 75 14.23 -7.23 -4.53
C VAL A 75 15.64 -7.63 -4.99
N GLU A 76 16.08 -7.15 -6.14
CA GLU A 76 17.39 -7.47 -6.72
C GLU A 76 18.46 -6.44 -6.39
N TYR A 77 18.08 -5.18 -6.24
CA TYR A 77 19.00 -4.08 -5.99
C TYR A 77 18.71 -3.39 -4.66
N PRO A 78 19.74 -2.81 -4.01
CA PRO A 78 19.52 -1.89 -2.90
C PRO A 78 18.87 -0.60 -3.41
N ILE A 79 17.69 -0.30 -2.89
CA ILE A 79 16.88 0.86 -3.29
C ILE A 79 16.60 1.72 -2.06
N ILE A 80 16.74 3.03 -2.22
CA ILE A 80 16.31 4.04 -1.25
C ILE A 80 15.13 4.79 -1.86
N VAL A 81 14.01 4.82 -1.15
CA VAL A 81 12.82 5.56 -1.55
C VAL A 81 12.63 6.75 -0.62
N GLU A 82 12.90 7.94 -1.12
CA GLU A 82 12.71 9.19 -0.38
C GLU A 82 11.30 9.72 -0.61
N MET A 83 10.51 9.85 0.45
CA MET A 83 9.10 10.24 0.40
C MET A 83 8.79 11.52 1.18
N GLU A 84 9.80 12.24 1.63
CA GLU A 84 9.63 13.45 2.46
C GLU A 84 8.76 14.51 1.78
N SER A 85 8.88 14.66 0.46
CA SER A 85 8.10 15.65 -0.32
C SER A 85 6.63 15.27 -0.56
N LEU A 86 6.25 14.03 -0.30
CA LEU A 86 4.91 13.50 -0.66
C LEU A 86 3.98 13.75 0.52
N GLY A 87 3.78 14.37 1.37
CA GLY A 87 2.82 14.40 2.49
C GLY A 87 2.34 12.99 2.96
N THR A 88 1.80 12.91 4.14
CA THR A 88 1.55 11.64 4.87
C THR A 88 0.65 10.65 4.10
N GLY A 89 -0.43 11.13 3.49
CA GLY A 89 -1.38 10.25 2.79
C GLY A 89 -0.76 9.52 1.58
N PRO A 90 -0.20 10.26 0.60
CA PRO A 90 0.50 9.68 -0.54
C PRO A 90 1.71 8.82 -0.16
N SER A 91 2.49 9.21 0.85
CA SER A 91 3.63 8.41 1.35
C SER A 91 3.16 7.06 1.88
N ASN A 92 2.10 7.03 2.69
CA ASN A 92 1.54 5.79 3.20
C ASN A 92 1.03 4.90 2.07
N PHE A 93 0.36 5.47 1.09
CA PHE A 93 -0.12 4.73 -0.08
C PHE A 93 1.04 4.13 -0.88
N MET A 94 2.08 4.93 -1.16
CA MET A 94 3.29 4.47 -1.87
C MET A 94 3.99 3.34 -1.11
N THR A 95 4.16 3.49 0.20
CA THR A 95 4.78 2.46 1.04
C THR A 95 4.01 1.14 0.96
N LEU A 96 2.67 1.19 1.06
CA LEU A 96 1.84 0.00 0.95
C LEU A 96 1.92 -0.64 -0.44
N MET A 97 1.96 0.15 -1.51
CA MET A 97 2.15 -0.36 -2.87
C MET A 97 3.49 -1.07 -3.02
N ILE A 98 4.59 -0.44 -2.58
CA ILE A 98 5.94 -1.03 -2.66
C ILE A 98 6.00 -2.33 -1.85
N CYS A 99 5.52 -2.33 -0.62
CA CYS A 99 5.47 -3.53 0.22
C CYS A 99 4.65 -4.65 -0.43
N THR A 100 3.53 -4.29 -1.08
CA THR A 100 2.70 -5.27 -1.80
C THR A 100 3.44 -5.85 -3.00
N LEU A 101 4.08 -5.01 -3.81
CA LEU A 101 4.85 -5.45 -4.97
C LEU A 101 6.01 -6.38 -4.57
N ILE A 102 6.79 -6.01 -3.55
CA ILE A 102 7.86 -6.85 -3.00
C ILE A 102 7.30 -8.20 -2.57
N ARG A 103 6.22 -8.21 -1.82
CA ARG A 103 5.58 -9.44 -1.34
C ARG A 103 5.13 -10.34 -2.50
N GLU A 104 4.51 -9.79 -3.54
CA GLU A 104 4.05 -10.57 -4.69
C GLU A 104 5.25 -11.12 -5.50
N VAL A 105 6.32 -10.34 -5.68
CA VAL A 105 7.56 -10.82 -6.33
C VAL A 105 8.19 -11.96 -5.54
N LEU A 106 8.29 -11.83 -4.21
CA LEU A 106 8.85 -12.87 -3.36
C LEU A 106 8.03 -14.15 -3.39
N LYS A 107 6.70 -14.05 -3.48
CA LYS A 107 5.79 -15.20 -3.64
C LYS A 107 5.91 -15.85 -5.02
N ALA A 108 5.95 -15.05 -6.08
CA ALA A 108 6.03 -15.54 -7.44
C ALA A 108 7.38 -16.24 -7.73
N ASN A 109 8.43 -15.83 -7.03
CA ASN A 109 9.79 -16.35 -7.23
C ASN A 109 10.35 -16.98 -5.94
N PRO A 110 9.87 -18.15 -5.50
CA PRO A 110 10.44 -18.86 -4.37
C PRO A 110 11.83 -19.38 -4.77
N LYS A 111 12.88 -18.60 -4.50
CA LYS A 111 14.26 -18.99 -4.84
C LYS A 111 14.88 -19.83 -3.70
N GLY A 112 15.36 -21.03 -4.06
CA GLY A 112 16.31 -21.85 -3.30
C GLY A 112 15.75 -22.64 -2.11
N ASP A 113 16.38 -23.76 -1.81
CA ASP A 113 16.00 -24.68 -0.72
C ASP A 113 16.49 -24.23 0.67
N ASP A 114 17.40 -23.24 0.75
CA ASP A 114 17.92 -22.77 2.03
C ASP A 114 16.95 -21.79 2.70
N MET A 115 16.06 -22.34 3.49
CA MET A 115 15.07 -21.59 4.30
C MET A 115 15.70 -20.77 5.44
N ARG A 116 17.02 -20.81 5.63
CA ARG A 116 17.72 -20.13 6.73
C ARG A 116 18.21 -18.72 6.34
N ALA A 117 18.44 -18.48 5.05
CA ALA A 117 18.96 -17.21 4.57
C ALA A 117 17.84 -16.19 4.36
N VAL A 118 17.99 -15.01 4.96
CA VAL A 118 17.17 -13.85 4.61
C VAL A 118 17.49 -13.45 3.18
N ARG A 119 16.46 -13.24 2.38
CA ARG A 119 16.59 -12.94 0.96
C ARG A 119 16.58 -11.45 0.66
N HIS A 120 15.77 -10.73 1.39
CA HIS A 120 15.55 -9.30 1.23
C HIS A 120 15.22 -8.68 2.57
N VAL A 121 15.49 -7.39 2.74
CA VAL A 121 15.20 -6.64 3.97
C VAL A 121 14.57 -5.31 3.60
N ILE A 122 13.41 -5.03 4.18
CA ILE A 122 12.78 -3.71 4.13
C ILE A 122 13.16 -2.94 5.40
N PHE A 123 13.67 -1.73 5.24
CA PHE A 123 13.92 -0.81 6.33
C PHE A 123 12.89 0.33 6.29
N ILE A 124 12.13 0.52 7.34
CA ILE A 124 11.10 1.55 7.45
C ILE A 124 11.48 2.52 8.55
N GLU A 125 11.77 3.76 8.17
CA GLU A 125 12.00 4.86 9.10
C GLU A 125 10.71 5.61 9.40
N GLU A 126 10.64 6.27 10.57
CA GLU A 126 9.49 7.06 11.04
C GLU A 126 8.17 6.29 10.90
N ALA A 127 8.21 5.00 11.27
CA ALA A 127 7.12 4.06 11.06
C ALA A 127 5.80 4.47 11.73
N HIS A 128 5.83 5.32 12.76
CA HIS A 128 4.64 5.87 13.41
C HIS A 128 3.72 6.65 12.44
N ASN A 129 4.26 7.15 11.32
CA ASN A 129 3.47 7.79 10.28
C ASN A 129 2.58 6.80 9.52
N LEU A 130 3.07 5.57 9.35
CA LEU A 130 2.39 4.48 8.63
C LEU A 130 1.59 3.58 9.58
N ILE A 131 2.16 3.28 10.76
CA ILE A 131 1.69 2.27 11.71
C ILE A 131 1.30 2.96 13.02
N ALA A 132 0.30 3.82 12.96
CA ALA A 132 -0.15 4.55 14.14
C ALA A 132 -0.98 3.66 15.07
N ASN A 133 -0.85 3.93 16.37
CA ASN A 133 -1.76 3.37 17.36
C ASN A 133 -3.17 3.94 17.12
N ALA A 134 -4.04 3.16 16.52
CA ALA A 134 -5.41 3.54 16.19
C ALA A 134 -6.34 3.37 17.41
N THR A 135 -6.01 4.00 18.55
CA THR A 135 -6.85 4.00 19.75
C THR A 135 -8.05 4.96 19.67
N GLY A 136 -8.34 5.53 18.49
CA GLY A 136 -9.55 6.30 18.25
C GLY A 136 -10.68 5.38 17.79
N GLU A 137 -11.86 5.55 18.36
CA GLU A 137 -13.10 4.88 17.97
C GLU A 137 -13.27 4.98 16.45
N SER A 138 -13.14 3.84 15.76
CA SER A 138 -13.60 3.74 14.39
C SER A 138 -15.12 3.83 14.43
N VAL A 139 -15.67 4.96 14.06
CA VAL A 139 -17.10 5.05 13.77
C VAL A 139 -17.40 3.97 12.73
N ALA A 140 -18.32 3.09 13.06
CA ALA A 140 -18.69 1.98 12.19
C ALA A 140 -19.07 2.53 10.80
N GLY A 141 -18.29 2.19 9.78
CA GLY A 141 -18.47 2.70 8.41
C GLY A 141 -17.38 3.63 7.89
N ASP A 142 -16.52 4.18 8.73
CA ASP A 142 -15.42 5.04 8.30
C ASP A 142 -14.14 4.21 8.09
N ALA A 143 -13.84 3.91 6.82
CA ALA A 143 -12.61 3.23 6.44
C ALA A 143 -11.41 4.15 6.68
N ASN A 144 -10.88 4.13 7.92
CA ASN A 144 -9.69 4.90 8.26
C ASN A 144 -8.46 4.31 7.54
N PRO A 145 -7.84 5.04 6.61
CA PRO A 145 -6.69 4.55 5.84
C PRO A 145 -5.51 4.11 6.72
N LYS A 146 -5.30 4.76 7.86
CA LYS A 146 -4.24 4.39 8.81
C LYS A 146 -4.50 3.03 9.46
N VAL A 147 -5.75 2.72 9.81
CA VAL A 147 -6.12 1.41 10.35
C VAL A 147 -5.89 0.32 9.29
N ALA A 148 -6.29 0.58 8.05
CA ALA A 148 -6.07 -0.35 6.95
C ALA A 148 -4.57 -0.59 6.71
N ALA A 149 -3.75 0.46 6.71
CA ALA A 149 -2.30 0.37 6.58
C ALA A 149 -1.68 -0.42 7.74
N THR A 150 -2.06 -0.11 8.98
CA THR A 150 -1.58 -0.84 10.17
C THR A 150 -1.91 -2.33 10.08
N ASN A 151 -3.16 -2.67 9.76
CA ASN A 151 -3.58 -4.07 9.62
C ASN A 151 -2.82 -4.80 8.51
N TYR A 152 -2.53 -4.11 7.40
CA TYR A 152 -1.74 -4.68 6.31
C TYR A 152 -0.30 -4.99 6.77
N ILE A 153 0.37 -4.04 7.43
CA ILE A 153 1.73 -4.24 7.94
C ILE A 153 1.77 -5.34 9.00
N VAL A 154 0.82 -5.38 9.93
CA VAL A 154 0.72 -6.46 10.93
C VAL A 154 0.60 -7.82 10.24
N LYS A 155 -0.24 -7.93 9.22
CA LYS A 155 -0.37 -9.16 8.42
C LYS A 155 0.93 -9.51 7.70
N MET A 156 1.58 -8.52 7.12
CA MET A 156 2.87 -8.71 6.44
C MET A 156 3.94 -9.20 7.41
N LEU A 157 4.05 -8.61 8.61
CA LEU A 157 4.98 -9.06 9.65
C LEU A 157 4.77 -10.52 10.05
N ALA A 158 3.55 -11.02 10.02
CA ALA A 158 3.26 -12.43 10.30
C ALA A 158 3.71 -13.38 9.16
N GLU A 159 3.76 -12.90 7.93
CA GLU A 159 4.07 -13.69 6.73
C GLU A 159 5.55 -13.63 6.30
N VAL A 160 6.29 -12.59 6.69
CA VAL A 160 7.66 -12.31 6.20
C VAL A 160 8.62 -13.49 6.39
N ARG A 161 8.49 -14.25 7.48
CA ARG A 161 9.33 -15.41 7.73
C ARG A 161 9.21 -16.47 6.63
N ALA A 162 7.99 -16.72 6.16
CA ALA A 162 7.74 -17.68 5.08
C ALA A 162 8.30 -17.19 3.74
N LEU A 163 8.38 -15.87 3.55
CA LEU A 163 8.93 -15.24 2.36
C LEU A 163 10.45 -15.00 2.45
N ARG A 164 11.08 -15.32 3.57
CA ARG A 164 12.49 -15.04 3.87
C ARG A 164 12.80 -13.52 3.79
N GLU A 165 11.83 -12.74 4.18
CA GLU A 165 11.87 -11.28 4.24
C GLU A 165 12.27 -10.86 5.66
N GLY A 166 13.14 -9.87 5.77
CA GLY A 166 13.41 -9.16 7.01
C GLY A 166 12.71 -7.81 7.00
N ILE A 167 12.17 -7.40 8.14
CA ILE A 167 11.66 -6.03 8.29
C ILE A 167 12.34 -5.40 9.49
N ILE A 168 12.96 -4.24 9.26
CA ILE A 168 13.56 -3.40 10.29
C ILE A 168 12.69 -2.13 10.39
N ILE A 169 12.22 -1.87 11.57
CA ILE A 169 11.42 -0.68 11.89
C ILE A 169 12.24 0.21 12.80
N ALA A 170 12.52 1.43 12.35
CA ALA A 170 13.19 2.45 13.13
C ALA A 170 12.22 3.57 13.46
N ASP A 171 12.11 3.90 14.74
CA ASP A 171 11.19 4.93 15.21
C ASP A 171 11.70 5.57 16.49
N GLN A 172 11.46 6.87 16.64
CA GLN A 172 11.77 7.63 17.84
C GLN A 172 10.62 7.64 18.85
N LEU A 173 9.42 7.27 18.42
CA LEU A 173 8.18 7.29 19.20
C LEU A 173 7.54 5.90 19.31
N PRO A 174 8.16 4.94 20.00
CA PRO A 174 7.64 3.57 20.08
C PRO A 174 6.22 3.49 20.67
N THR A 175 5.83 4.46 21.50
CA THR A 175 4.48 4.53 22.07
C THR A 175 3.41 4.98 21.08
N ALA A 176 3.80 5.58 19.96
CA ALA A 176 2.90 5.99 18.90
C ALA A 176 2.59 4.85 17.92
N MET A 177 3.36 3.75 17.97
CA MET A 177 3.13 2.58 17.12
C MET A 177 2.05 1.67 17.67
N ALA A 178 1.38 0.96 16.77
CA ALA A 178 0.39 -0.05 17.15
C ALA A 178 1.03 -1.18 17.98
N PRO A 179 0.45 -1.56 19.12
CA PRO A 179 1.00 -2.62 19.99
C PRO A 179 1.17 -3.97 19.27
N GLU A 180 0.35 -4.24 18.26
CA GLU A 180 0.38 -5.45 17.46
C GLU A 180 1.69 -5.57 16.65
N VAL A 181 2.23 -4.44 16.18
CA VAL A 181 3.51 -4.39 15.48
C VAL A 181 4.65 -4.73 16.44
N LEU A 182 4.62 -4.12 17.64
CA LEU A 182 5.62 -4.41 18.67
C LEU A 182 5.57 -5.88 19.13
N LYS A 183 4.40 -6.51 19.19
CA LYS A 183 4.27 -7.93 19.54
C LYS A 183 4.84 -8.87 18.48
N ASN A 184 4.74 -8.50 17.20
CA ASN A 184 5.19 -9.32 16.08
C ASN A 184 6.69 -9.16 15.74
N THR A 185 7.38 -8.19 16.33
CA THR A 185 8.84 -8.04 16.16
C THR A 185 9.60 -8.98 17.08
N GLY A 186 10.49 -9.81 16.51
CA GLY A 186 11.29 -10.79 17.25
C GLY A 186 12.44 -10.20 18.08
N LEU A 187 13.00 -9.07 17.63
CA LEU A 187 14.07 -8.32 18.31
C LEU A 187 13.64 -6.88 18.52
N LYS A 188 13.94 -6.37 19.69
CA LYS A 188 13.73 -4.96 20.03
C LYS A 188 15.02 -4.39 20.58
N ILE A 189 15.44 -3.25 20.02
CA ILE A 189 16.60 -2.49 20.45
C ILE A 189 16.07 -1.13 20.92
N VAL A 190 16.34 -0.76 22.16
CA VAL A 190 15.89 0.49 22.80
C VAL A 190 17.11 1.28 23.25
#